data_9f2837d868696950381600f6761713cc
#
_entry.id   9f2837d868696950381600f6761713cc
#
_cell.length_a   1.000
_cell.length_b   1.000
_cell.length_c   1.000
_cell.angle_alpha   90.00
_cell.angle_beta   90.00
_cell.angle_gamma   90.00
#
_symmetry.space_group_name_H-M   'P 1'
#
loop_
_entity.id
_entity.type
_entity.pdbx_description
1 polymer ?
#
loop_
_entity_poly.entity_id
_entity_poly.type
_entity_poly.pdbx_seq_one_letter_code
_entity_poly.pdbx_strand_id
1 'polypeptide(L)'
;MVGDGVNDAPALATVTVGIAMGAGTAQAMETADIALMGNDLSKLPFALRLSRAAMRTISTNIAFAIGIKLIFLALVLAGLGTMWMAVLANVGAALVVTLYGMRSLKFEVRPTNVAQTRKFAY
;
A
#
# COMPACT_ATOMS: atom_id res chain seq x y z
N MET A 1 9.72 -14.01 0.34
CA MET A 1 9.66 -15.45 -0.06
C MET A 1 8.24 -15.79 -0.45
N VAL A 2 8.03 -16.71 -1.39
CA VAL A 2 6.69 -17.22 -1.76
C VAL A 2 6.70 -18.71 -1.46
N GLY A 3 5.66 -19.20 -0.78
CA GLY A 3 5.50 -20.62 -0.40
C GLY A 3 4.06 -21.06 -0.42
N ASP A 4 3.80 -22.36 -0.54
CA ASP A 4 2.46 -22.94 -0.63
C ASP A 4 2.21 -24.11 0.34
N GLY A 5 3.25 -24.61 1.00
CA GLY A 5 3.20 -25.81 1.79
C GLY A 5 3.52 -25.64 3.28
N VAL A 6 3.23 -26.71 4.05
CA VAL A 6 3.55 -26.79 5.49
C VAL A 6 5.06 -26.65 5.73
N ASN A 7 5.86 -27.19 4.81
CA ASN A 7 7.33 -27.14 4.90
C ASN A 7 7.88 -25.72 4.73
N ASP A 8 7.13 -24.83 4.12
CA ASP A 8 7.52 -23.45 3.88
C ASP A 8 7.17 -22.53 5.06
N ALA A 9 6.27 -22.92 5.94
CA ALA A 9 5.82 -22.11 7.07
C ALA A 9 6.97 -21.62 7.96
N PRO A 10 7.95 -22.45 8.37
CA PRO A 10 9.10 -21.96 9.15
C PRO A 10 9.96 -20.96 8.39
N ALA A 11 10.11 -21.15 7.08
CA ALA A 11 10.85 -20.23 6.23
C ALA A 11 10.10 -18.92 6.00
N LEU A 12 8.77 -18.97 5.84
CA LEU A 12 7.90 -17.79 5.72
C LEU A 12 7.93 -16.93 6.99
N ALA A 13 8.03 -17.55 8.18
CA ALA A 13 8.12 -16.85 9.46
C ALA A 13 9.44 -16.09 9.65
N THR A 14 10.50 -16.47 8.96
CA THR A 14 11.85 -15.90 9.14
C THR A 14 12.24 -14.85 8.09
N VAL A 15 11.49 -14.72 7.02
CA VAL A 15 11.77 -13.75 5.95
C VAL A 15 11.14 -12.40 6.27
N THR A 16 11.71 -11.33 5.72
CA THR A 16 11.20 -9.97 5.87
C THR A 16 9.77 -9.78 5.35
N VAL A 17 9.42 -10.52 4.29
CA VAL A 17 8.05 -10.57 3.74
C VAL A 17 7.79 -11.98 3.23
N GLY A 18 6.85 -12.67 3.85
CA GLY A 18 6.35 -13.99 3.47
C GLY A 18 5.06 -13.86 2.65
N ILE A 19 4.97 -14.58 1.54
CA ILE A 19 3.79 -14.59 0.67
C ILE A 19 3.30 -16.03 0.55
N ALA A 20 2.09 -16.33 1.01
CA ALA A 20 1.46 -17.62 0.84
C ALA A 20 0.59 -17.66 -0.42
N MET A 21 0.58 -18.80 -1.11
CA MET A 21 -0.31 -19.07 -2.24
C MET A 21 -1.69 -19.46 -1.73
N GLY A 22 -2.75 -19.06 -2.43
CA GLY A 22 -4.13 -19.24 -1.97
C GLY A 22 -4.64 -20.70 -1.90
N ALA A 23 -3.97 -21.65 -2.57
CA ALA A 23 -4.17 -23.07 -2.37
C ALA A 23 -3.16 -23.69 -1.37
N GLY A 24 -2.37 -22.85 -0.72
CA GLY A 24 -1.46 -23.26 0.33
C GLY A 24 -2.21 -23.77 1.56
N THR A 25 -1.45 -24.43 2.44
CA THR A 25 -2.00 -24.91 3.70
C THR A 25 -2.45 -23.75 4.60
N ALA A 26 -3.44 -24.00 5.45
CA ALA A 26 -3.89 -23.01 6.44
C ALA A 26 -2.72 -22.47 7.28
N GLN A 27 -1.76 -23.32 7.61
CA GLN A 27 -0.58 -22.94 8.38
C GLN A 27 0.35 -21.98 7.63
N ALA A 28 0.56 -22.19 6.33
CA ALA A 28 1.33 -21.25 5.51
C ALA A 28 0.62 -19.91 5.38
N MET A 29 -0.72 -19.91 5.27
CA MET A 29 -1.53 -18.69 5.18
C MET A 29 -1.56 -17.90 6.49
N GLU A 30 -1.54 -18.56 7.65
CA GLU A 30 -1.47 -17.91 8.97
C GLU A 30 -0.09 -17.31 9.25
N THR A 31 0.96 -17.88 8.67
CA THR A 31 2.35 -17.48 8.94
C THR A 31 2.83 -16.38 7.98
N ALA A 32 2.23 -16.28 6.80
CA ALA A 32 2.63 -15.32 5.79
C ALA A 32 2.04 -13.91 6.04
N ASP A 33 2.79 -12.87 5.67
CA ASP A 33 2.33 -11.48 5.72
C ASP A 33 1.30 -11.16 4.64
N ILE A 34 1.35 -11.87 3.52
CA ILE A 34 0.46 -11.67 2.35
C ILE A 34 -0.06 -13.02 1.88
N ALA A 35 -1.37 -13.15 1.69
CA ALA A 35 -1.99 -14.29 1.04
C ALA A 35 -2.47 -13.92 -0.37
N LEU A 36 -1.97 -14.62 -1.40
CA LEU A 36 -2.46 -14.49 -2.77
C LEU A 36 -3.69 -15.38 -2.97
N MET A 37 -4.85 -14.78 -3.18
CA MET A 37 -6.07 -15.51 -3.49
C MET A 37 -5.96 -16.22 -4.85
N GLY A 38 -5.69 -17.51 -4.83
CA GLY A 38 -5.49 -18.37 -6.01
C GLY A 38 -4.02 -18.72 -6.27
N ASN A 39 -3.79 -19.72 -7.13
CA ASN A 39 -2.45 -20.24 -7.48
C ASN A 39 -1.82 -19.50 -8.66
N ASP A 40 -2.07 -18.21 -8.77
CA ASP A 40 -1.61 -17.43 -9.90
C ASP A 40 -0.47 -16.48 -9.50
N LEU A 41 0.76 -16.91 -9.74
CA LEU A 41 1.97 -16.11 -9.55
C LEU A 41 1.99 -14.83 -10.41
N SER A 42 1.17 -14.75 -11.45
CA SER A 42 1.07 -13.55 -12.29
C SER A 42 0.53 -12.34 -11.52
N LYS A 43 -0.14 -12.57 -10.39
CA LYS A 43 -0.64 -11.52 -9.49
C LYS A 43 0.47 -10.88 -8.63
N LEU A 44 1.61 -11.53 -8.49
CA LEU A 44 2.72 -11.02 -7.70
C LEU A 44 3.28 -9.68 -8.21
N PRO A 45 3.55 -9.49 -9.51
CA PRO A 45 3.95 -8.19 -10.04
C PRO A 45 2.92 -7.10 -9.81
N PHE A 46 1.62 -7.44 -9.83
CA PHE A 46 0.55 -6.50 -9.51
C PHE A 46 0.60 -6.08 -8.02
N ALA A 47 0.72 -7.03 -7.10
CA ALA A 47 0.84 -6.77 -5.67
C ALA A 47 2.05 -5.85 -5.36
N LEU A 48 3.20 -6.09 -6.00
CA LEU A 48 4.39 -5.27 -5.86
C LEU A 48 4.21 -3.84 -6.40
N ARG A 49 3.51 -3.68 -7.53
CA ARG A 49 3.19 -2.35 -8.07
C ARG A 49 2.24 -1.58 -7.17
N LEU A 50 1.22 -2.27 -6.65
CA LEU A 50 0.26 -1.70 -5.72
C LEU A 50 0.95 -1.24 -4.43
N SER A 51 1.81 -2.07 -3.86
CA SER A 51 2.60 -1.74 -2.67
C SER A 51 3.47 -0.50 -2.90
N ARG A 52 4.19 -0.41 -4.01
CA ARG A 52 4.99 0.78 -4.34
C ARG A 52 4.14 2.04 -4.53
N ALA A 53 2.98 1.91 -5.18
CA ALA A 53 2.05 3.03 -5.35
C ALA A 53 1.51 3.50 -3.99
N ALA A 54 1.12 2.57 -3.11
CA ALA A 54 0.68 2.87 -1.75
C ALA A 54 1.76 3.57 -0.93
N MET A 55 2.99 3.05 -0.94
CA MET A 55 4.12 3.65 -0.23
C MET A 55 4.42 5.08 -0.73
N ARG A 56 4.35 5.30 -2.04
CA ARG A 56 4.54 6.64 -2.61
C ARG A 56 3.45 7.61 -2.13
N THR A 57 2.20 7.16 -2.11
CA THR A 57 1.07 7.96 -1.62
C THR A 57 1.23 8.29 -0.14
N ILE A 58 1.61 7.29 0.69
CA ILE A 58 1.85 7.48 2.12
C ILE A 58 2.98 8.48 2.35
N SER A 59 4.13 8.32 1.69
CA SER A 59 5.27 9.24 1.82
C SER A 59 4.91 10.67 1.41
N THR A 60 4.14 10.82 0.33
CA THR A 60 3.68 12.14 -0.13
C THR A 60 2.75 12.78 0.90
N ASN A 61 1.81 12.02 1.46
CA ASN A 61 0.88 12.50 2.47
C ASN A 61 1.61 12.93 3.75
N ILE A 62 2.58 12.15 4.20
CA ILE A 62 3.41 12.47 5.38
C ILE A 62 4.22 13.73 5.12
N ALA A 63 4.92 13.82 3.99
CA ALA A 63 5.73 14.99 3.63
C ALA A 63 4.87 16.26 3.56
N PHE A 64 3.68 16.17 2.96
CA PHE A 64 2.72 17.27 2.89
C PHE A 64 2.23 17.71 4.28
N ALA A 65 1.85 16.76 5.13
CA ALA A 65 1.38 17.04 6.48
C ALA A 65 2.45 17.69 7.37
N ILE A 66 3.70 17.21 7.28
CA ILE A 66 4.83 17.78 8.00
C ILE A 66 5.17 19.17 7.44
N GLY A 67 5.19 19.33 6.12
CA GLY A 67 5.48 20.60 5.46
C GLY A 67 4.52 21.71 5.88
N ILE A 68 3.21 21.43 5.86
CA ILE A 68 2.20 22.38 6.34
C ILE A 68 2.43 22.75 7.81
N LYS A 69 2.69 21.77 8.68
CA LYS A 69 2.94 22.02 10.10
C LYS A 69 4.15 22.91 10.34
N LEU A 70 5.23 22.69 9.60
CA LEU A 70 6.44 23.52 9.70
C LEU A 70 6.19 24.96 9.22
N ILE A 71 5.43 25.15 8.15
CA ILE A 71 5.06 26.49 7.68
C ILE A 71 4.26 27.23 8.75
N PHE A 72 3.25 26.58 9.34
CA PHE A 72 2.45 27.21 10.39
C PHE A 72 3.26 27.47 11.65
N LEU A 73 4.16 26.57 12.02
CA LEU A 73 5.08 26.81 13.15
C LEU A 73 5.93 28.08 12.91
N ALA A 74 6.48 28.24 11.71
CA ALA A 74 7.24 29.43 11.35
C ALA A 74 6.40 30.71 11.41
N LEU A 75 5.14 30.67 10.94
CA LEU A 75 4.22 31.81 11.04
C LEU A 75 3.88 32.18 12.47
N VAL A 76 3.70 31.20 13.36
CA VAL A 76 3.46 31.43 14.79
C VAL A 76 4.68 32.08 15.44
N LEU A 77 5.89 31.58 15.15
CA LEU A 77 7.14 32.16 15.69
C LEU A 77 7.39 33.58 15.18
N ALA A 78 6.93 33.91 13.97
CA ALA A 78 6.96 35.26 13.42
C ALA A 78 5.89 36.20 14.01
N GLY A 79 5.05 35.72 14.95
CA GLY A 79 3.98 36.50 15.57
C GLY A 79 2.74 36.73 14.71
N LEU A 80 2.69 36.10 13.52
CA LEU A 80 1.56 36.22 12.58
C LEU A 80 0.49 35.14 12.78
N GLY A 81 0.72 34.16 13.65
CA GLY A 81 -0.15 33.01 13.89
C GLY A 81 -1.28 33.33 14.83
N THR A 82 -2.53 33.10 14.40
CA THR A 82 -3.69 33.09 15.28
C THR A 82 -4.12 31.66 15.57
N MET A 83 -4.77 31.45 16.73
CA MET A 83 -5.32 30.14 17.11
C MET A 83 -6.26 29.55 16.04
N TRP A 84 -7.09 30.41 15.43
CA TRP A 84 -8.00 30.02 14.35
C TRP A 84 -7.28 29.55 13.09
N MET A 85 -6.18 30.19 12.71
CA MET A 85 -5.37 29.75 11.59
C MET A 85 -4.79 28.36 11.83
N ALA A 86 -4.31 28.09 13.04
CA ALA A 86 -3.75 26.76 13.38
C ALA A 86 -4.84 25.65 13.28
N VAL A 87 -6.05 25.93 13.75
CA VAL A 87 -7.17 24.99 13.66
C VAL A 87 -7.57 24.74 12.20
N LEU A 88 -7.73 25.80 11.41
CA LEU A 88 -8.10 25.70 9.99
C LEU A 88 -7.03 24.95 9.19
N ALA A 89 -5.76 25.18 9.47
CA ALA A 89 -4.66 24.48 8.83
C ALA A 89 -4.68 22.99 9.15
N ASN A 90 -4.91 22.62 10.41
CA ASN A 90 -4.91 21.22 10.82
C ASN A 90 -6.09 20.47 10.18
N VAL A 91 -7.30 21.04 10.23
CA VAL A 91 -8.49 20.44 9.62
C VAL A 91 -8.37 20.41 8.09
N GLY A 92 -7.92 21.50 7.48
CA GLY A 92 -7.72 21.59 6.02
C GLY A 92 -6.69 20.58 5.52
N ALA A 93 -5.57 20.44 6.21
CA ALA A 93 -4.56 19.44 5.87
C ALA A 93 -5.10 18.02 5.97
N ALA A 94 -5.87 17.69 7.02
CA ALA A 94 -6.50 16.39 7.20
C ALA A 94 -7.49 16.08 6.06
N LEU A 95 -8.31 17.04 5.65
CA LEU A 95 -9.24 16.89 4.53
C LEU A 95 -8.51 16.64 3.21
N VAL A 96 -7.47 17.43 2.91
CA VAL A 96 -6.67 17.27 1.67
C VAL A 96 -6.00 15.90 1.63
N VAL A 97 -5.37 15.47 2.72
CA VAL A 97 -4.72 14.15 2.82
C VAL A 97 -5.74 13.02 2.64
N THR A 98 -6.92 13.14 3.26
CA THR A 98 -7.99 12.15 3.13
C THR A 98 -8.50 12.07 1.68
N LEU A 99 -8.79 13.20 1.05
CA LEU A 99 -9.24 13.24 -0.35
C LEU A 99 -8.17 12.70 -1.32
N TYR A 100 -6.91 13.01 -1.06
CA TYR A 100 -5.80 12.48 -1.85
C TYR A 100 -5.62 10.97 -1.64
N GLY A 101 -5.78 10.49 -0.40
CA GLY A 101 -5.76 9.06 -0.08
C GLY A 101 -6.90 8.28 -0.76
N MET A 102 -8.11 8.87 -0.83
CA MET A 102 -9.25 8.27 -1.53
C MET A 102 -9.02 8.12 -3.04
N ARG A 103 -8.14 8.91 -3.64
CA ARG A 103 -7.75 8.73 -5.04
C ARG A 103 -7.09 7.38 -5.29
N SER A 104 -6.43 6.80 -4.30
CA SER A 104 -5.82 5.47 -4.39
C SER A 104 -6.86 4.36 -4.54
N LEU A 105 -8.12 4.58 -4.13
CA LEU A 105 -9.22 3.64 -4.32
C LEU A 105 -9.66 3.51 -5.78
N LYS A 106 -9.33 4.48 -6.63
CA LYS A 106 -9.58 4.45 -8.09
C LYS A 106 -8.47 3.74 -8.87
N PHE A 107 -7.59 3.01 -8.19
CA PHE A 107 -6.60 2.16 -8.87
C PHE A 107 -7.33 0.96 -9.46
N GLU A 108 -7.93 1.20 -10.65
CA GLU A 108 -8.66 0.19 -11.41
C GLU A 108 -7.68 -0.90 -11.84
N VAL A 109 -7.94 -2.11 -11.37
CA VAL A 109 -7.26 -3.31 -11.82
C VAL A 109 -7.62 -3.50 -13.30
N ARG A 110 -6.80 -2.99 -14.22
CA ARG A 110 -6.91 -3.40 -15.61
C ARG A 110 -6.64 -4.90 -15.65
N PRO A 111 -7.63 -5.72 -15.99
CA PRO A 111 -7.39 -7.14 -16.16
C PRO A 111 -6.37 -7.28 -17.28
N THR A 112 -5.21 -7.82 -16.93
CA THR A 112 -4.22 -8.22 -17.93
C THR A 112 -4.92 -9.24 -18.80
N ASN A 113 -5.05 -8.96 -20.10
CA ASN A 113 -5.70 -9.80 -21.09
C ASN A 113 -5.10 -11.23 -21.04
N VAL A 114 -5.78 -12.13 -20.33
CA VAL A 114 -5.48 -13.57 -20.29
C VAL A 114 -5.81 -14.23 -21.65
N ALA A 115 -6.32 -13.45 -22.61
CA ALA A 115 -6.74 -13.95 -23.92
C ALA A 115 -5.57 -14.31 -24.87
N GLN A 116 -4.33 -13.98 -24.56
CA GLN A 116 -3.22 -14.29 -25.48
C GLN A 116 -2.52 -15.62 -25.21
N THR A 117 -2.75 -16.29 -24.10
CA THR A 117 -2.08 -17.57 -23.80
C THR A 117 -2.74 -18.79 -24.46
N ARG A 118 -3.90 -18.61 -25.11
CA ARG A 118 -4.59 -19.71 -25.81
C ARG A 118 -4.13 -19.96 -27.26
N LYS A 119 -3.21 -19.16 -27.78
CA LYS A 119 -2.74 -19.32 -29.20
C LYS A 119 -1.52 -20.21 -29.38
N PHE A 120 -0.96 -20.78 -28.33
CA PHE A 120 0.22 -21.66 -28.41
C PHE A 120 -0.04 -23.10 -27.93
N ALA A 121 -1.29 -23.53 -27.88
CA ALA A 121 -1.65 -24.90 -27.58
C ALA A 121 -2.22 -25.58 -28.85
N TYR A 122 -1.34 -25.85 -29.83
CA TYR A 122 -1.48 -26.89 -30.85
C TYR A 122 -0.09 -27.40 -31.19
#